data_9bccbd450a53cbb7377db8fbf704d5f9
#
_entry.id   9bccbd450a53cbb7377db8fbf704d5f9
#
_cell.length_a   1.000
_cell.length_b   1.000
_cell.length_c   1.000
_cell.angle_alpha   90.00
_cell.angle_beta   90.00
_cell.angle_gamma   90.00
#
_symmetry.space_group_name_H-M   'P 1'
#
loop_
_entity.id
_entity.type
_entity.pdbx_description
1 polymer ?
#
loop_
_entity_poly.entity_id
_entity_poly.type
_entity_poly.pdbx_seq_one_letter_code
_entity_poly.pdbx_strand_id
1 'polypeptide(L)'
;MKRDQYLQVLRLAALPLAMGALFGTASAQDAATAPTLTPDEKAAAKKIYFERCAGCHGVLRKGATGKNLEPHWTKKLPDGSTQEGGTLKLGQNRLEKIIAYGTEGGMVNFDDILTKDELALMAKYIQTTPDVPPEYSFKETTDSWKVMVPVDQRPKKQMNNFNLKNMFSVTLRDTGEVALIDGDTKEIRSIVKTGYAVHISRLSASGRYVYVIGRDGRLSLIDLWMEKPAVVAEVKVGFDARSVDTSKFKGFEDKYAVAGSYWPPQYVIMDGDTLKPLKVVSTRGMTVDGEYHPEPRVASIVSSQIKPEWVINIKETGQILLVDY
;
A
#
# COMPACT_ATOMS: atom_id res chain seq x y z
N MET A 1 -36.44 -10.37 -64.03
CA MET A 1 -37.17 -11.69 -64.11
C MET A 1 -37.61 -11.94 -62.66
N LYS A 2 -38.95 -11.69 -62.38
CA LYS A 2 -40.02 -12.64 -62.22
C LYS A 2 -39.69 -13.69 -61.14
N ARG A 3 -40.41 -13.96 -60.05
CA ARG A 3 -41.87 -13.97 -59.76
C ARG A 3 -41.97 -14.27 -58.27
N ASP A 4 -42.79 -13.59 -57.49
CA ASP A 4 -44.23 -13.83 -57.15
C ASP A 4 -44.58 -15.17 -56.49
N GLN A 5 -45.32 -14.97 -55.38
CA GLN A 5 -46.40 -15.78 -54.78
C GLN A 5 -45.97 -16.93 -53.84
N TYR A 6 -46.45 -16.84 -52.59
CA TYR A 6 -47.71 -17.44 -52.14
C TYR A 6 -48.17 -16.93 -50.80
N LEU A 7 -49.29 -16.24 -50.78
CA LEU A 7 -50.16 -16.03 -49.63
C LEU A 7 -50.85 -17.35 -49.26
N GLN A 8 -50.78 -17.77 -48.03
CA GLN A 8 -51.83 -18.63 -47.43
C GLN A 8 -52.28 -18.04 -46.08
N VAL A 9 -53.52 -17.63 -46.09
CA VAL A 9 -54.30 -17.20 -44.94
C VAL A 9 -54.74 -18.44 -44.16
N LEU A 10 -54.38 -18.51 -42.90
CA LEU A 10 -55.02 -19.42 -41.94
C LEU A 10 -55.57 -18.58 -40.77
N ARG A 11 -56.91 -18.45 -40.80
CA ARG A 11 -57.68 -17.98 -39.66
C ARG A 11 -57.63 -19.04 -38.57
N LEU A 12 -57.16 -18.71 -37.40
CA LEU A 12 -57.38 -19.50 -36.20
C LEU A 12 -57.90 -18.59 -35.07
N ALA A 13 -58.87 -19.10 -34.42
CA ALA A 13 -59.78 -18.49 -33.47
C ALA A 13 -59.10 -17.84 -32.26
N ALA A 14 -59.63 -16.69 -31.83
CA ALA A 14 -59.32 -16.06 -30.60
C ALA A 14 -59.86 -16.86 -29.41
N LEU A 15 -58.98 -17.36 -28.57
CA LEU A 15 -59.29 -17.71 -27.18
C LEU A 15 -58.74 -16.58 -26.27
N PRO A 16 -59.50 -16.04 -25.32
CA PRO A 16 -58.96 -15.12 -24.35
C PRO A 16 -58.19 -15.90 -23.29
N LEU A 17 -56.85 -15.85 -23.34
CA LEU A 17 -56.03 -16.23 -22.21
C LEU A 17 -56.07 -15.10 -21.19
N ALA A 18 -56.71 -15.35 -20.06
CA ALA A 18 -56.63 -14.53 -18.89
C ALA A 18 -55.16 -14.57 -18.37
N MET A 19 -54.35 -13.60 -18.73
CA MET A 19 -53.01 -13.36 -18.13
C MET A 19 -53.24 -12.80 -16.72
N GLY A 20 -53.26 -13.66 -15.71
CA GLY A 20 -53.10 -13.27 -14.32
C GLY A 20 -51.76 -12.56 -14.17
N ALA A 21 -51.78 -11.25 -13.96
CA ALA A 21 -50.63 -10.47 -13.60
C ALA A 21 -50.12 -10.94 -12.21
N LEU A 22 -49.19 -11.87 -12.21
CA LEU A 22 -48.32 -12.07 -11.05
C LEU A 22 -47.43 -10.84 -10.95
N PHE A 23 -47.91 -9.82 -10.29
CA PHE A 23 -47.02 -8.80 -9.72
C PHE A 23 -46.16 -9.52 -8.65
N GLY A 24 -45.02 -10.05 -9.07
CA GLY A 24 -43.97 -10.38 -8.17
C GLY A 24 -43.61 -9.08 -7.43
N THR A 25 -44.00 -9.01 -6.16
CA THR A 25 -43.45 -8.00 -5.25
C THR A 25 -41.93 -8.15 -5.34
N ALA A 26 -41.28 -7.24 -6.05
CA ALA A 26 -39.84 -7.05 -5.90
C ALA A 26 -39.64 -6.80 -4.41
N SER A 27 -39.14 -7.80 -3.70
CA SER A 27 -38.69 -7.64 -2.33
C SER A 27 -37.68 -6.48 -2.39
N ALA A 28 -38.02 -5.36 -1.76
CA ALA A 28 -37.07 -4.34 -1.44
C ALA A 28 -35.96 -5.09 -0.70
N GLN A 29 -34.81 -5.18 -1.33
CA GLN A 29 -33.63 -5.78 -0.70
C GLN A 29 -33.34 -4.87 0.50
N ASP A 30 -33.67 -5.38 1.71
CA ASP A 30 -33.38 -4.67 2.95
C ASP A 30 -31.97 -4.11 2.86
N ALA A 31 -31.85 -2.80 3.03
CA ALA A 31 -30.55 -2.15 3.04
C ALA A 31 -29.71 -2.87 4.10
N ALA A 32 -28.68 -3.59 3.67
CA ALA A 32 -27.86 -4.40 4.56
C ALA A 32 -27.34 -3.50 5.69
N THR A 33 -27.75 -3.81 6.91
CA THR A 33 -27.34 -3.06 8.10
C THR A 33 -25.88 -3.38 8.40
N ALA A 34 -25.09 -2.36 8.71
CA ALA A 34 -23.69 -2.57 9.07
C ALA A 34 -23.59 -3.48 10.32
N PRO A 35 -22.70 -4.48 10.31
CA PRO A 35 -22.52 -5.35 11.46
C PRO A 35 -22.00 -4.58 12.67
N THR A 36 -22.38 -5.02 13.87
CA THR A 36 -21.88 -4.46 15.13
C THR A 36 -20.61 -5.19 15.55
N LEU A 37 -19.62 -4.44 16.01
CA LEU A 37 -18.37 -4.91 16.58
C LEU A 37 -18.28 -4.51 18.04
N THR A 38 -17.77 -5.40 18.88
CA THR A 38 -17.36 -5.03 20.23
C THR A 38 -16.14 -4.10 20.18
N PRO A 39 -15.82 -3.34 21.26
CA PRO A 39 -14.61 -2.53 21.32
C PRO A 39 -13.33 -3.32 21.03
N ASP A 40 -13.21 -4.54 21.57
CA ASP A 40 -12.04 -5.41 21.39
C ASP A 40 -11.94 -5.93 19.94
N GLU A 41 -13.06 -6.38 19.36
CA GLU A 41 -13.11 -6.76 17.95
C GLU A 41 -12.70 -5.59 17.05
N LYS A 42 -13.19 -4.38 17.35
CA LYS A 42 -12.85 -3.19 16.59
C LYS A 42 -11.37 -2.84 16.70
N ALA A 43 -10.79 -2.94 17.89
CA ALA A 43 -9.37 -2.67 18.12
C ALA A 43 -8.49 -3.70 17.38
N ALA A 44 -8.81 -4.99 17.46
CA ALA A 44 -8.10 -6.04 16.75
C ALA A 44 -8.19 -5.88 15.22
N ALA A 45 -9.39 -5.64 14.69
CA ALA A 45 -9.61 -5.44 13.27
C ALA A 45 -8.90 -4.18 12.75
N LYS A 46 -8.93 -3.09 13.51
CA LYS A 46 -8.21 -1.85 13.19
C LYS A 46 -6.72 -2.10 13.06
N LYS A 47 -6.12 -2.85 13.98
CA LYS A 47 -4.70 -3.22 13.93
C LYS A 47 -4.39 -3.99 12.63
N ILE A 48 -5.13 -5.05 12.32
CA ILE A 48 -4.96 -5.84 11.10
C ILE A 48 -5.10 -4.95 9.85
N TYR A 49 -6.13 -4.09 9.81
CA TYR A 49 -6.37 -3.21 8.68
C TYR A 49 -5.17 -2.30 8.38
N PHE A 50 -4.64 -1.62 9.39
CA PHE A 50 -3.51 -0.69 9.21
C PHE A 50 -2.18 -1.40 8.95
N GLU A 51 -2.03 -2.64 9.38
CA GLU A 51 -0.83 -3.44 9.13
C GLU A 51 -0.84 -4.12 7.75
N ARG A 52 -2.01 -4.50 7.23
CA ARG A 52 -2.13 -5.39 6.06
C ARG A 52 -2.94 -4.82 4.89
N CYS A 53 -3.94 -4.00 5.14
CA CYS A 53 -4.93 -3.60 4.14
C CYS A 53 -4.76 -2.14 3.68
N ALA A 54 -4.44 -1.23 4.59
CA ALA A 54 -4.40 0.21 4.35
C ALA A 54 -3.41 0.61 3.25
N GLY A 55 -2.28 -0.09 3.12
CA GLY A 55 -1.28 0.16 2.09
C GLY A 55 -1.80 0.02 0.64
N CYS A 56 -2.85 -0.78 0.42
CA CYS A 56 -3.48 -0.93 -0.88
C CYS A 56 -4.84 -0.23 -0.97
N HIS A 57 -5.64 -0.30 0.10
CA HIS A 57 -7.01 0.22 0.11
C HIS A 57 -7.14 1.64 0.67
N GLY A 58 -6.02 2.23 1.10
CA GLY A 58 -5.97 3.55 1.72
C GLY A 58 -6.42 3.53 3.18
N VAL A 59 -5.88 4.45 3.98
CA VAL A 59 -6.17 4.55 5.42
C VAL A 59 -7.63 4.96 5.69
N LEU A 60 -8.25 5.71 4.78
CA LEU A 60 -9.67 6.11 4.81
C LEU A 60 -10.58 5.16 4.04
N ARG A 61 -10.07 4.01 3.57
CA ARG A 61 -10.79 3.01 2.75
C ARG A 61 -11.32 3.51 1.41
N LYS A 62 -10.98 4.71 0.98
CA LYS A 62 -11.41 5.30 -0.31
C LYS A 62 -10.74 4.67 -1.53
N GLY A 63 -9.90 3.66 -1.33
CA GLY A 63 -9.08 3.04 -2.36
C GLY A 63 -7.75 3.76 -2.57
N ALA A 64 -6.81 3.05 -3.17
CA ALA A 64 -5.54 3.55 -3.66
C ALA A 64 -5.12 2.72 -4.87
N THR A 65 -4.26 1.69 -4.73
CA THR A 65 -4.06 0.66 -5.76
C THR A 65 -5.11 -0.44 -5.68
N GLY A 66 -5.64 -0.71 -4.47
CA GLY A 66 -6.80 -1.55 -4.23
C GLY A 66 -8.10 -0.76 -4.36
N LYS A 67 -9.21 -1.48 -4.45
CA LYS A 67 -10.55 -0.88 -4.58
C LYS A 67 -10.97 -0.13 -3.33
N ASN A 68 -11.93 0.79 -3.48
CA ASN A 68 -12.63 1.44 -2.38
C ASN A 68 -13.36 0.41 -1.51
N LEU A 69 -13.14 0.45 -0.19
CA LEU A 69 -13.73 -0.42 0.83
C LEU A 69 -14.67 0.34 1.78
N GLU A 70 -15.16 1.52 1.40
CA GLU A 70 -16.21 2.18 2.18
C GLU A 70 -17.50 1.33 2.16
N PRO A 71 -18.28 1.31 3.24
CA PRO A 71 -19.54 0.57 3.32
C PRO A 71 -20.52 0.93 2.20
N HIS A 72 -20.59 2.22 1.89
CA HIS A 72 -21.31 2.82 0.78
C HIS A 72 -20.45 3.88 0.12
N TRP A 73 -20.45 3.91 -1.21
CA TRP A 73 -19.85 5.00 -1.97
C TRP A 73 -20.65 5.26 -3.24
N THR A 74 -20.61 6.51 -3.67
CA THR A 74 -21.27 7.00 -4.87
C THR A 74 -20.23 7.75 -5.71
N LYS A 75 -20.19 7.49 -7.00
CA LYS A 75 -19.29 8.16 -7.94
C LYS A 75 -20.07 8.65 -9.14
N LYS A 76 -19.94 9.93 -9.47
CA LYS A 76 -20.40 10.47 -10.76
C LYS A 76 -19.44 10.02 -11.86
N LEU A 77 -19.99 9.50 -12.94
CA LEU A 77 -19.24 9.11 -14.14
C LEU A 77 -19.20 10.27 -15.14
N PRO A 78 -18.25 10.25 -16.11
CA PRO A 78 -18.12 11.31 -17.12
C PRO A 78 -19.39 11.51 -17.98
N ASP A 79 -20.22 10.49 -18.13
CA ASP A 79 -21.50 10.54 -18.86
C ASP A 79 -22.65 11.15 -18.04
N GLY A 80 -22.37 11.61 -16.80
CA GLY A 80 -23.36 12.19 -15.89
C GLY A 80 -24.13 11.15 -15.06
N SER A 81 -23.97 9.86 -15.34
CA SER A 81 -24.58 8.78 -14.55
C SER A 81 -23.91 8.63 -13.19
N THR A 82 -24.58 7.92 -12.29
CA THR A 82 -24.09 7.67 -10.93
C THR A 82 -23.83 6.17 -10.75
N GLN A 83 -22.63 5.83 -10.38
CA GLN A 83 -22.26 4.48 -9.95
C GLN A 83 -22.26 4.41 -8.43
N GLU A 84 -22.90 3.41 -7.88
CA GLU A 84 -22.93 3.13 -6.45
C GLU A 84 -22.27 1.80 -6.15
N GLY A 85 -21.58 1.73 -5.03
CA GLY A 85 -20.92 0.53 -4.55
C GLY A 85 -20.79 0.53 -3.04
N GLY A 86 -20.04 -0.43 -2.55
CA GLY A 86 -19.72 -0.52 -1.13
C GLY A 86 -19.62 -1.95 -0.65
N THR A 87 -18.94 -2.13 0.47
CA THR A 87 -18.72 -3.46 1.06
C THR A 87 -19.99 -4.09 1.61
N LEU A 88 -20.96 -3.28 2.04
CA LEU A 88 -22.28 -3.77 2.48
C LEU A 88 -23.05 -4.52 1.37
N LYS A 89 -22.93 -4.07 0.12
CA LYS A 89 -23.56 -4.75 -1.03
C LYS A 89 -22.96 -6.14 -1.30
N LEU A 90 -21.73 -6.38 -0.88
CA LEU A 90 -21.04 -7.67 -1.09
C LEU A 90 -21.44 -8.70 -0.03
N GLY A 91 -21.74 -8.26 1.18
CA GLY A 91 -22.10 -9.10 2.31
C GLY A 91 -20.94 -9.90 2.90
N GLN A 92 -21.14 -10.39 4.14
CA GLN A 92 -20.14 -11.04 4.96
C GLN A 92 -19.43 -12.20 4.25
N ASN A 93 -20.18 -13.19 3.79
CA ASN A 93 -19.62 -14.43 3.23
C ASN A 93 -18.78 -14.19 1.95
N ARG A 94 -19.17 -13.23 1.13
CA ARG A 94 -18.42 -12.89 -0.09
C ARG A 94 -17.13 -12.15 0.25
N LEU A 95 -17.19 -11.25 1.22
CA LEU A 95 -16.01 -10.51 1.69
C LEU A 95 -14.99 -11.43 2.32
N GLU A 96 -15.41 -12.38 3.16
CA GLU A 96 -14.51 -13.40 3.74
C GLU A 96 -13.76 -14.18 2.65
N LYS A 97 -14.47 -14.64 1.62
CA LYS A 97 -13.86 -15.35 0.50
C LYS A 97 -12.88 -14.48 -0.28
N ILE A 98 -13.24 -13.21 -0.54
CA ILE A 98 -12.35 -12.27 -1.23
C ILE A 98 -11.09 -12.03 -0.42
N ILE A 99 -11.21 -11.85 0.89
CA ILE A 99 -10.05 -11.63 1.77
C ILE A 99 -9.21 -12.92 1.84
N ALA A 100 -9.83 -14.08 2.03
CA ALA A 100 -9.12 -15.34 2.15
C ALA A 100 -8.32 -15.67 0.88
N TYR A 101 -8.96 -15.61 -0.28
CA TYR A 101 -8.40 -16.16 -1.53
C TYR A 101 -7.90 -15.09 -2.51
N GLY A 102 -8.06 -13.82 -2.18
CA GLY A 102 -7.65 -12.73 -3.07
C GLY A 102 -8.55 -12.58 -4.30
N THR A 103 -8.04 -11.92 -5.33
CA THR A 103 -8.73 -11.72 -6.60
C THR A 103 -7.76 -11.76 -7.77
N GLU A 104 -8.23 -12.14 -8.95
CA GLU A 104 -7.47 -12.05 -10.21
C GLU A 104 -6.98 -10.63 -10.52
N GLY A 105 -7.62 -9.61 -9.94
CA GLY A 105 -7.21 -8.20 -10.06
C GLY A 105 -6.00 -7.80 -9.22
N GLY A 106 -5.27 -8.75 -8.62
CA GLY A 106 -4.00 -8.53 -7.92
C GLY A 106 -4.14 -8.30 -6.41
N MET A 107 -5.29 -8.59 -5.79
CA MET A 107 -5.37 -8.73 -4.34
C MET A 107 -4.80 -10.11 -3.96
N VAL A 108 -3.79 -10.12 -3.09
CA VAL A 108 -3.20 -11.36 -2.56
C VAL A 108 -4.17 -12.08 -1.62
N ASN A 109 -3.96 -13.39 -1.43
CA ASN A 109 -4.67 -14.19 -0.45
C ASN A 109 -4.17 -13.91 0.98
N PHE A 110 -5.04 -14.14 1.96
CA PHE A 110 -4.73 -13.98 3.38
C PHE A 110 -5.07 -15.22 4.22
N ASP A 111 -5.47 -16.33 3.61
CA ASP A 111 -5.83 -17.57 4.31
C ASP A 111 -4.63 -18.30 4.95
N ASP A 112 -3.41 -17.97 4.52
CA ASP A 112 -2.14 -18.41 5.09
C ASP A 112 -1.56 -17.43 6.13
N ILE A 113 -2.16 -16.23 6.28
CA ILE A 113 -1.67 -15.15 7.14
C ILE A 113 -2.63 -14.88 8.31
N LEU A 114 -3.94 -14.93 8.03
CA LEU A 114 -5.01 -14.65 9.00
C LEU A 114 -5.75 -15.93 9.36
N THR A 115 -6.11 -16.05 10.63
CA THR A 115 -7.01 -17.10 11.09
C THR A 115 -8.41 -16.94 10.52
N LYS A 116 -9.23 -18.00 10.57
CA LYS A 116 -10.64 -17.93 10.12
C LYS A 116 -11.44 -16.85 10.86
N ASP A 117 -11.19 -16.72 12.17
CA ASP A 117 -11.86 -15.70 12.99
C ASP A 117 -11.43 -14.29 12.61
N GLU A 118 -10.15 -14.08 12.29
CA GLU A 118 -9.64 -12.79 11.80
C GLU A 118 -10.16 -12.46 10.40
N LEU A 119 -10.32 -13.44 9.52
CA LEU A 119 -10.95 -13.26 8.20
C LEU A 119 -12.41 -12.80 8.34
N ALA A 120 -13.18 -13.49 9.20
CA ALA A 120 -14.56 -13.13 9.51
C ALA A 120 -14.65 -11.73 10.15
N LEU A 121 -13.74 -11.44 11.10
CA LEU A 121 -13.63 -10.15 11.76
C LEU A 121 -13.33 -9.03 10.77
N MET A 122 -12.37 -9.23 9.86
CA MET A 122 -12.04 -8.24 8.83
C MET A 122 -13.19 -7.99 7.88
N ALA A 123 -13.92 -9.03 7.47
CA ALA A 123 -15.10 -8.89 6.64
C ALA A 123 -16.21 -8.08 7.34
N LYS A 124 -16.42 -8.27 8.66
CA LYS A 124 -17.31 -7.42 9.46
C LYS A 124 -16.79 -5.97 9.50
N TYR A 125 -15.51 -5.79 9.82
CA TYR A 125 -14.93 -4.47 10.04
C TYR A 125 -15.00 -3.57 8.80
N ILE A 126 -14.72 -4.08 7.61
CA ILE A 126 -14.79 -3.27 6.39
C ILE A 126 -16.22 -2.91 5.96
N GLN A 127 -17.24 -3.47 6.57
CA GLN A 127 -18.66 -3.10 6.39
C GLN A 127 -19.11 -2.01 7.36
N THR A 128 -18.26 -1.58 8.30
CA THR A 128 -18.53 -0.47 9.20
C THR A 128 -17.95 0.84 8.68
N THR A 129 -18.41 1.98 9.23
CA THR A 129 -17.82 3.29 8.92
C THR A 129 -16.31 3.29 9.19
N PRO A 130 -15.50 3.81 8.27
CA PRO A 130 -14.07 3.92 8.47
C PRO A 130 -13.71 4.68 9.75
N ASP A 131 -12.75 4.14 10.50
CA ASP A 131 -12.21 4.84 11.67
C ASP A 131 -11.34 6.02 11.25
N VAL A 132 -11.20 6.98 12.16
CA VAL A 132 -10.16 8.00 12.04
C VAL A 132 -8.80 7.29 12.06
N PRO A 133 -7.95 7.49 11.05
CA PRO A 133 -6.66 6.85 10.99
C PRO A 133 -5.79 7.31 12.16
N PRO A 134 -5.00 6.41 12.79
CA PRO A 134 -4.12 6.79 13.86
C PRO A 134 -3.00 7.72 13.35
N GLU A 135 -2.59 8.66 14.16
CA GLU A 135 -1.35 9.41 13.95
C GLU A 135 -0.13 8.50 14.20
N TYR A 136 1.02 8.91 13.69
CA TYR A 136 2.27 8.21 13.87
C TYR A 136 3.39 9.26 14.05
N SER A 137 3.68 9.56 15.29
CA SER A 137 4.56 10.66 15.67
C SER A 137 6.05 10.23 15.72
N PHE A 138 6.90 11.13 16.12
CA PHE A 138 8.31 10.84 16.40
C PHE A 138 8.47 9.77 17.49
N LYS A 139 7.56 9.74 18.47
CA LYS A 139 7.59 8.73 19.54
C LYS A 139 7.34 7.34 18.98
N GLU A 140 6.24 7.13 18.25
CA GLU A 140 5.92 5.84 17.66
C GLU A 140 7.00 5.38 16.66
N THR A 141 7.55 6.32 15.90
CA THR A 141 8.68 6.04 14.99
C THR A 141 9.89 5.54 15.78
N THR A 142 10.24 6.21 16.87
CA THR A 142 11.38 5.83 17.72
C THR A 142 11.13 4.52 18.45
N ASP A 143 9.92 4.29 18.95
CA ASP A 143 9.55 3.04 19.63
C ASP A 143 9.62 1.82 18.69
N SER A 144 9.44 2.04 17.39
CA SER A 144 9.53 1.00 16.35
C SER A 144 10.93 0.69 15.88
N TRP A 145 11.89 1.58 16.17
CA TRP A 145 13.27 1.46 15.71
C TRP A 145 14.01 0.30 16.36
N LYS A 146 14.69 -0.50 15.53
CA LYS A 146 15.47 -1.66 15.95
C LYS A 146 16.79 -1.73 15.21
N VAL A 147 17.87 -2.01 15.93
CA VAL A 147 19.17 -2.33 15.35
C VAL A 147 19.45 -3.80 15.62
N MET A 148 19.48 -4.64 14.57
CA MET A 148 19.74 -6.06 14.66
C MET A 148 21.22 -6.34 14.74
N VAL A 149 22.03 -5.56 13.97
CA VAL A 149 23.48 -5.66 13.98
C VAL A 149 24.05 -4.26 14.22
N PRO A 150 24.62 -3.96 15.41
CA PRO A 150 25.29 -2.71 15.73
C PRO A 150 26.39 -2.37 14.73
N VAL A 151 26.62 -1.07 14.45
CA VAL A 151 27.56 -0.63 13.40
C VAL A 151 29.00 -1.13 13.66
N ASP A 152 29.42 -1.17 14.90
CA ASP A 152 30.74 -1.65 15.33
C ASP A 152 30.94 -3.17 15.13
N GLN A 153 29.83 -3.92 15.08
CA GLN A 153 29.81 -5.36 14.82
C GLN A 153 29.67 -5.71 13.33
N ARG A 154 29.39 -4.74 12.47
CA ARG A 154 29.28 -4.94 11.02
C ARG A 154 30.67 -5.13 10.39
N PRO A 155 30.77 -5.86 9.27
CA PRO A 155 32.02 -6.03 8.54
C PRO A 155 32.68 -4.69 8.20
N LYS A 156 34.01 -4.60 8.37
CA LYS A 156 34.81 -3.41 7.98
C LYS A 156 35.19 -3.43 6.51
N LYS A 157 35.01 -4.55 5.82
CA LYS A 157 35.19 -4.77 4.38
C LYS A 157 34.17 -5.77 3.89
N GLN A 158 33.93 -5.80 2.60
CA GLN A 158 33.07 -6.78 1.98
C GLN A 158 33.57 -8.21 2.27
N MET A 159 32.68 -9.07 2.81
CA MET A 159 32.99 -10.44 3.21
C MET A 159 32.60 -11.48 2.17
N ASN A 160 31.77 -11.12 1.19
CA ASN A 160 31.38 -11.95 0.07
C ASN A 160 32.10 -11.51 -1.23
N ASN A 161 31.93 -12.28 -2.30
CA ASN A 161 32.53 -12.03 -3.61
C ASN A 161 31.61 -11.38 -4.63
N PHE A 162 30.53 -10.73 -4.19
CA PHE A 162 29.55 -10.12 -5.09
C PHE A 162 30.14 -8.89 -5.78
N ASN A 163 29.86 -8.75 -7.07
CA ASN A 163 30.15 -7.52 -7.80
C ASN A 163 29.06 -6.47 -7.49
N LEU A 164 29.22 -5.69 -6.41
CA LEU A 164 28.23 -4.70 -5.97
C LEU A 164 27.99 -3.59 -7.01
N LYS A 165 28.91 -3.40 -7.98
CA LYS A 165 28.72 -2.43 -9.08
C LYS A 165 27.73 -2.92 -10.14
N ASN A 166 27.50 -4.23 -10.20
CA ASN A 166 26.56 -4.88 -11.12
C ASN A 166 25.56 -5.77 -10.38
N MET A 167 25.12 -5.34 -9.19
CA MET A 167 24.11 -6.03 -8.38
C MET A 167 22.74 -5.38 -8.59
N PHE A 168 21.72 -6.19 -8.83
CA PHE A 168 20.32 -5.75 -8.87
C PHE A 168 19.63 -6.12 -7.58
N SER A 169 18.84 -5.18 -7.04
CA SER A 169 17.87 -5.44 -5.99
C SER A 169 16.47 -5.45 -6.59
N VAL A 170 15.82 -6.61 -6.54
CA VAL A 170 14.47 -6.82 -7.10
C VAL A 170 13.47 -7.01 -5.98
N THR A 171 12.45 -6.16 -5.93
CA THR A 171 11.39 -6.25 -4.93
C THR A 171 10.45 -7.41 -5.23
N LEU A 172 10.33 -8.35 -4.30
CA LEU A 172 9.35 -9.43 -4.30
C LEU A 172 8.19 -8.98 -3.40
N ARG A 173 7.29 -8.18 -4.00
CA ARG A 173 6.27 -7.42 -3.28
C ARG A 173 5.42 -8.27 -2.36
N ASP A 174 4.86 -9.34 -2.89
CA ASP A 174 3.82 -10.11 -2.22
C ASP A 174 4.38 -11.02 -1.12
N THR A 175 5.63 -11.47 -1.28
CA THR A 175 6.34 -12.23 -0.24
C THR A 175 7.02 -11.36 0.81
N GLY A 176 7.12 -10.03 0.58
CA GLY A 176 7.79 -9.10 1.49
C GLY A 176 9.31 -9.30 1.52
N GLU A 177 9.93 -9.52 0.37
CA GLU A 177 11.33 -9.85 0.23
C GLU A 177 12.01 -9.01 -0.84
N VAL A 178 13.34 -9.04 -0.82
CA VAL A 178 14.20 -8.49 -1.89
C VAL A 178 15.14 -9.59 -2.37
N ALA A 179 15.12 -9.86 -3.67
CA ALA A 179 16.11 -10.70 -4.32
C ALA A 179 17.31 -9.85 -4.74
N LEU A 180 18.51 -10.30 -4.39
CA LEU A 180 19.77 -9.75 -4.84
C LEU A 180 20.28 -10.62 -6.00
N ILE A 181 20.36 -10.04 -7.19
CA ILE A 181 20.71 -10.73 -8.43
C ILE A 181 22.06 -10.21 -8.92
N ASP A 182 22.99 -11.10 -9.14
CA ASP A 182 24.27 -10.80 -9.77
C ASP A 182 24.07 -10.50 -11.25
N GLY A 183 24.40 -9.28 -11.70
CA GLY A 183 24.23 -8.87 -13.07
C GLY A 183 25.21 -9.52 -14.06
N ASP A 184 26.34 -10.05 -13.59
CA ASP A 184 27.31 -10.74 -14.43
C ASP A 184 26.87 -12.17 -14.71
N THR A 185 26.48 -12.92 -13.66
CA THR A 185 26.06 -14.34 -13.78
C THR A 185 24.56 -14.51 -14.00
N LYS A 186 23.75 -13.48 -13.66
CA LYS A 186 22.29 -13.48 -13.66
C LYS A 186 21.67 -14.47 -12.66
N GLU A 187 22.44 -14.85 -11.65
CA GLU A 187 22.00 -15.72 -10.57
C GLU A 187 21.47 -14.93 -9.38
N ILE A 188 20.46 -15.50 -8.72
CA ILE A 188 19.99 -14.99 -7.43
C ILE A 188 21.04 -15.35 -6.37
N ARG A 189 21.71 -14.35 -5.80
CA ARG A 189 22.75 -14.53 -4.78
C ARG A 189 22.18 -14.59 -3.37
N SER A 190 21.08 -13.90 -3.13
CA SER A 190 20.39 -13.90 -1.83
C SER A 190 18.94 -13.46 -1.98
N ILE A 191 18.06 -13.96 -1.10
CA ILE A 191 16.72 -13.44 -0.89
C ILE A 191 16.64 -13.01 0.57
N VAL A 192 16.30 -11.74 0.80
CA VAL A 192 16.28 -11.13 2.13
C VAL A 192 14.85 -10.74 2.50
N LYS A 193 14.36 -11.27 3.61
CA LYS A 193 13.06 -10.89 4.17
C LYS A 193 13.13 -9.47 4.71
N THR A 194 12.11 -8.67 4.39
CA THR A 194 11.97 -7.27 4.80
C THR A 194 10.54 -6.98 5.28
N GLY A 195 10.00 -5.78 5.04
CA GLY A 195 8.63 -5.41 5.38
C GLY A 195 7.57 -6.08 4.51
N TYR A 196 6.30 -5.77 4.79
CA TYR A 196 5.17 -6.27 4.01
C TYR A 196 4.90 -5.38 2.78
N ALA A 197 4.50 -6.00 1.69
CA ALA A 197 4.17 -5.34 0.42
C ALA A 197 5.30 -4.38 -0.02
N VAL A 198 6.51 -4.91 -0.17
CA VAL A 198 7.71 -4.15 -0.56
C VAL A 198 7.42 -3.29 -1.78
N HIS A 199 7.69 -2.00 -1.66
CA HIS A 199 7.37 -1.04 -2.70
C HIS A 199 8.57 -0.61 -3.52
N ILE A 200 9.66 -0.25 -2.85
CA ILE A 200 10.88 0.21 -3.52
C ILE A 200 12.13 -0.16 -2.71
N SER A 201 13.21 -0.41 -3.42
CA SER A 201 14.56 -0.51 -2.86
C SER A 201 15.46 0.57 -3.46
N ARG A 202 16.34 1.14 -2.64
CA ARG A 202 17.32 2.16 -3.04
C ARG A 202 18.70 1.78 -2.56
N LEU A 203 19.67 1.84 -3.47
CA LEU A 203 21.07 1.65 -3.13
C LEU A 203 21.60 2.90 -2.42
N SER A 204 22.41 2.70 -1.39
CA SER A 204 23.16 3.75 -0.71
C SER A 204 24.19 4.42 -1.64
N ALA A 205 24.67 5.61 -1.27
CA ALA A 205 25.70 6.32 -2.03
C ALA A 205 27.01 5.52 -2.12
N SER A 206 27.40 4.86 -1.03
CA SER A 206 28.59 4.00 -0.97
C SER A 206 28.45 2.67 -1.73
N GLY A 207 27.21 2.28 -2.06
CA GLY A 207 26.92 0.95 -2.63
C GLY A 207 26.95 -0.19 -1.63
N ARG A 208 27.11 0.10 -0.32
CA ARG A 208 27.14 -0.92 0.74
C ARG A 208 25.76 -1.37 1.17
N TYR A 209 24.80 -0.44 1.27
CA TYR A 209 23.49 -0.70 1.83
C TYR A 209 22.39 -0.66 0.78
N VAL A 210 21.31 -1.42 1.04
CA VAL A 210 20.04 -1.29 0.33
C VAL A 210 18.96 -0.89 1.34
N TYR A 211 18.32 0.25 1.10
CA TYR A 211 17.17 0.74 1.86
C TYR A 211 15.91 0.23 1.20
N VAL A 212 15.08 -0.49 1.94
CA VAL A 212 13.88 -1.16 1.42
C VAL A 212 12.66 -0.68 2.17
N ILE A 213 11.71 -0.05 1.48
CA ILE A 213 10.46 0.43 2.08
C ILE A 213 9.28 -0.44 1.67
N GLY A 214 8.52 -0.91 2.66
CA GLY A 214 7.26 -1.60 2.49
C GLY A 214 6.07 -0.67 2.64
N ARG A 215 4.93 -1.06 2.08
CA ARG A 215 3.68 -0.30 2.22
C ARG A 215 3.11 -0.33 3.63
N ASP A 216 3.54 -1.25 4.45
CA ASP A 216 3.26 -1.26 5.90
C ASP A 216 3.99 -0.15 6.67
N GLY A 217 4.75 0.67 5.95
CA GLY A 217 5.55 1.75 6.54
C GLY A 217 6.89 1.32 7.11
N ARG A 218 7.27 0.06 6.98
CA ARG A 218 8.55 -0.46 7.46
C ARG A 218 9.67 -0.16 6.48
N LEU A 219 10.71 0.47 6.98
CA LEU A 219 11.99 0.64 6.31
C LEU A 219 12.99 -0.34 6.88
N SER A 220 13.58 -1.16 6.03
CA SER A 220 14.64 -2.14 6.37
C SER A 220 15.95 -1.75 5.69
N LEU A 221 17.06 -1.84 6.41
CA LEU A 221 18.43 -1.59 5.94
C LEU A 221 19.15 -2.91 5.77
N ILE A 222 19.51 -3.27 4.53
CA ILE A 222 20.27 -4.48 4.21
C ILE A 222 21.75 -4.10 4.04
N ASP A 223 22.65 -4.80 4.75
CA ASP A 223 24.12 -4.65 4.55
C ASP A 223 24.62 -5.70 3.55
N LEU A 224 25.07 -5.24 2.39
CA LEU A 224 25.59 -6.07 1.31
C LEU A 224 27.03 -6.57 1.57
N TRP A 225 27.73 -6.01 2.57
CA TRP A 225 29.09 -6.44 2.90
C TRP A 225 29.14 -7.70 3.77
N MET A 226 28.03 -8.09 4.38
CA MET A 226 27.95 -9.32 5.15
C MET A 226 28.21 -10.53 4.25
N GLU A 227 28.77 -11.61 4.79
CA GLU A 227 28.96 -12.87 4.07
C GLU A 227 27.68 -13.32 3.38
N LYS A 228 26.56 -13.26 4.10
CA LYS A 228 25.21 -13.36 3.59
C LYS A 228 24.48 -12.05 3.89
N PRO A 229 24.11 -11.25 2.87
CA PRO A 229 23.36 -10.02 3.06
C PRO A 229 22.15 -10.21 3.94
N ALA A 230 21.96 -9.34 4.92
CA ALA A 230 20.86 -9.42 5.88
C ALA A 230 20.42 -8.02 6.31
N VAL A 231 19.21 -7.94 6.89
CA VAL A 231 18.70 -6.71 7.50
C VAL A 231 19.47 -6.44 8.80
N VAL A 232 20.04 -5.24 8.90
CA VAL A 232 20.85 -4.81 10.05
C VAL A 232 20.16 -3.76 10.92
N ALA A 233 19.14 -3.08 10.38
CA ALA A 233 18.29 -2.14 11.13
C ALA A 233 16.91 -2.02 10.48
N GLU A 234 15.92 -1.69 11.29
CA GLU A 234 14.54 -1.42 10.84
C GLU A 234 13.92 -0.28 11.62
N VAL A 235 12.99 0.42 10.97
CA VAL A 235 12.13 1.43 11.58
C VAL A 235 10.80 1.50 10.84
N LYS A 236 9.71 1.85 11.53
CA LYS A 236 8.42 2.14 10.89
C LYS A 236 8.20 3.65 10.84
N VAL A 237 7.88 4.17 9.65
CA VAL A 237 7.73 5.62 9.40
C VAL A 237 6.28 6.08 9.24
N GLY A 238 5.34 5.15 9.26
CA GLY A 238 3.91 5.39 9.09
C GLY A 238 3.14 4.12 8.76
N PHE A 239 1.97 4.26 8.16
CA PHE A 239 1.09 3.12 7.81
C PHE A 239 1.00 2.83 6.30
N ASP A 240 1.40 3.77 5.45
CA ASP A 240 1.49 3.58 4.00
C ASP A 240 2.68 4.43 3.52
N ALA A 241 3.83 3.80 3.36
CA ALA A 241 5.03 4.46 2.89
C ALA A 241 5.43 3.98 1.50
N ARG A 242 5.99 4.89 0.71
CA ARG A 242 6.23 4.62 -0.71
C ARG A 242 7.59 5.04 -1.23
N SER A 243 8.30 5.85 -0.50
CA SER A 243 9.56 6.41 -0.98
C SER A 243 10.62 6.43 0.11
N VAL A 244 11.84 6.17 -0.30
CA VAL A 244 13.04 6.25 0.52
C VAL A 244 14.21 6.67 -0.35
N ASP A 245 15.10 7.46 0.18
CA ASP A 245 16.43 7.69 -0.40
C ASP A 245 17.44 8.01 0.71
N THR A 246 18.71 8.09 0.35
CA THR A 246 19.82 8.44 1.24
C THR A 246 20.47 9.73 0.74
N SER A 247 21.25 10.40 1.60
CA SER A 247 22.08 11.53 1.18
C SER A 247 23.21 11.04 0.25
N LYS A 248 23.31 11.67 -0.96
CA LYS A 248 24.24 11.25 -2.02
C LYS A 248 25.19 12.34 -2.47
N PHE A 249 25.03 13.56 -1.97
CA PHE A 249 25.91 14.67 -2.28
C PHE A 249 27.29 14.44 -1.65
N LYS A 250 28.34 14.81 -2.36
CA LYS A 250 29.74 14.66 -1.93
C LYS A 250 29.99 15.26 -0.54
N GLY A 251 30.50 14.44 0.37
CA GLY A 251 30.75 14.77 1.78
C GLY A 251 29.58 14.48 2.72
N PHE A 252 28.45 14.02 2.18
CA PHE A 252 27.26 13.60 2.94
C PHE A 252 26.84 12.17 2.60
N GLU A 253 27.64 11.44 1.86
CA GLU A 253 27.32 10.08 1.40
C GLU A 253 26.88 9.20 2.56
N ASP A 254 25.64 8.69 2.49
CA ASP A 254 24.98 7.80 3.46
C ASP A 254 24.88 8.35 4.90
N LYS A 255 25.17 9.64 5.12
CA LYS A 255 25.08 10.25 6.45
C LYS A 255 23.64 10.27 6.96
N TYR A 256 22.70 10.50 6.07
CA TYR A 256 21.27 10.55 6.38
C TYR A 256 20.49 9.65 5.45
N ALA A 257 19.35 9.14 5.95
CA ALA A 257 18.30 8.53 5.16
C ALA A 257 17.00 9.30 5.37
N VAL A 258 16.12 9.26 4.38
CA VAL A 258 14.81 9.89 4.44
C VAL A 258 13.75 8.97 3.85
N ALA A 259 12.61 8.82 4.52
CA ALA A 259 11.49 8.02 4.03
C ALA A 259 10.20 8.81 4.10
N GLY A 260 9.37 8.71 3.05
CA GLY A 260 8.11 9.40 2.92
C GLY A 260 6.92 8.49 3.13
N SER A 261 5.93 8.98 3.85
CA SER A 261 4.68 8.29 4.16
C SER A 261 3.49 8.95 3.47
N TYR A 262 2.51 8.13 3.09
CA TYR A 262 1.18 8.59 2.67
C TYR A 262 0.30 8.89 3.87
N TRP A 263 0.45 8.06 4.94
CA TRP A 263 -0.23 8.31 6.19
C TRP A 263 0.65 7.94 7.41
N PRO A 264 0.77 8.81 8.42
CA PRO A 264 0.45 10.23 8.30
C PRO A 264 1.18 10.88 7.13
N PRO A 265 0.67 11.98 6.54
CA PRO A 265 1.38 12.68 5.48
C PRO A 265 2.60 13.39 6.05
N GLN A 266 3.74 12.73 5.96
CA GLN A 266 4.99 13.14 6.58
C GLN A 266 6.20 12.49 5.91
N TYR A 267 7.38 13.02 6.19
CA TYR A 267 8.64 12.33 5.95
C TYR A 267 9.47 12.27 7.23
N VAL A 268 10.29 11.24 7.33
CA VAL A 268 11.16 10.98 8.48
C VAL A 268 12.61 11.03 8.01
N ILE A 269 13.40 11.88 8.67
CA ILE A 269 14.85 11.95 8.50
C ILE A 269 15.48 11.07 9.57
N MET A 270 16.46 10.27 9.17
CA MET A 270 17.13 9.27 10.00
C MET A 270 18.64 9.31 9.80
N ASP A 271 19.36 8.78 10.75
CA ASP A 271 20.77 8.41 10.57
C ASP A 271 20.89 7.32 9.50
N GLY A 272 21.81 7.46 8.58
CA GLY A 272 21.89 6.58 7.41
C GLY A 272 22.36 5.16 7.73
N ASP A 273 23.24 5.00 8.72
CA ASP A 273 23.80 3.69 9.08
C ASP A 273 22.90 2.88 10.04
N THR A 274 22.16 3.56 10.88
CA THR A 274 21.40 2.93 11.97
C THR A 274 19.89 3.00 11.80
N LEU A 275 19.39 3.84 10.91
CA LEU A 275 18.00 4.24 10.78
C LEU A 275 17.41 4.91 12.06
N LYS A 276 18.29 5.39 12.97
CA LYS A 276 17.83 6.12 14.16
C LYS A 276 17.02 7.35 13.73
N PRO A 277 15.78 7.49 14.15
CA PRO A 277 14.98 8.68 13.83
C PRO A 277 15.63 9.95 14.36
N LEU A 278 15.73 10.97 13.53
CA LEU A 278 16.27 12.29 13.87
C LEU A 278 15.18 13.34 13.85
N LYS A 279 14.26 13.28 12.87
CA LYS A 279 13.19 14.26 12.71
C LYS A 279 12.02 13.68 11.94
N VAL A 280 10.81 14.00 12.38
CA VAL A 280 9.56 13.79 11.65
C VAL A 280 9.03 15.14 11.19
N VAL A 281 8.72 15.28 9.92
CA VAL A 281 8.21 16.51 9.32
C VAL A 281 6.87 16.23 8.66
N SER A 282 5.82 16.90 9.16
CA SER A 282 4.49 16.85 8.53
C SER A 282 4.50 17.60 7.21
N THR A 283 3.80 17.04 6.22
CA THR A 283 3.59 17.68 4.92
C THR A 283 2.21 18.34 4.82
N ARG A 284 1.38 18.26 5.88
CA ARG A 284 0.10 18.97 5.92
C ARG A 284 0.33 20.47 5.74
N GLY A 285 -0.46 21.09 4.90
CA GLY A 285 -0.23 22.50 4.61
C GLY A 285 -1.13 23.06 3.52
N MET A 286 -0.76 24.23 3.05
CA MET A 286 -1.47 24.94 2.00
C MET A 286 -1.04 24.46 0.63
N THR A 287 -2.00 24.32 -0.28
CA THR A 287 -1.74 24.16 -1.71
C THR A 287 -1.18 25.45 -2.29
N VAL A 288 -0.71 25.41 -3.54
CA VAL A 288 -0.27 26.62 -4.28
C VAL A 288 -1.41 27.63 -4.47
N ASP A 289 -2.66 27.16 -4.49
CA ASP A 289 -3.86 27.99 -4.64
C ASP A 289 -4.35 28.57 -3.30
N GLY A 290 -3.64 28.29 -2.19
CA GLY A 290 -3.95 28.80 -0.85
C GLY A 290 -5.01 28.01 -0.10
N GLU A 291 -5.38 26.83 -0.54
CA GLU A 291 -6.28 25.93 0.15
C GLU A 291 -5.51 24.97 1.08
N TYR A 292 -6.03 24.74 2.29
CA TYR A 292 -5.42 23.77 3.20
C TYR A 292 -5.73 22.34 2.77
N HIS A 293 -4.68 21.52 2.59
CA HIS A 293 -4.83 20.09 2.36
C HIS A 293 -4.39 19.28 3.59
N PRO A 294 -5.29 18.44 4.15
CA PRO A 294 -4.99 17.66 5.36
C PRO A 294 -4.15 16.40 5.10
N GLU A 295 -4.09 15.93 3.84
CA GLU A 295 -3.51 14.64 3.46
C GLU A 295 -2.56 14.74 2.25
N PRO A 296 -1.58 15.64 2.24
CA PRO A 296 -0.64 15.78 1.13
C PRO A 296 0.44 14.68 1.22
N ARG A 297 0.28 13.64 0.40
CA ARG A 297 1.09 12.42 0.43
C ARG A 297 2.46 12.62 -0.19
N VAL A 298 3.50 12.07 0.45
CA VAL A 298 4.85 12.06 -0.10
C VAL A 298 4.96 11.01 -1.21
N ALA A 299 4.93 11.46 -2.47
CA ALA A 299 4.91 10.56 -3.63
C ALA A 299 6.28 9.99 -3.95
N SER A 300 7.32 10.81 -3.93
CA SER A 300 8.69 10.38 -4.21
C SER A 300 9.71 11.27 -3.49
N ILE A 301 10.86 10.68 -3.23
CA ILE A 301 12.04 11.36 -2.69
C ILE A 301 13.24 10.94 -3.54
N VAL A 302 14.04 11.93 -3.95
CA VAL A 302 15.29 11.71 -4.69
C VAL A 302 16.35 12.64 -4.13
N SER A 303 17.54 12.10 -3.87
CA SER A 303 18.69 12.92 -3.48
C SER A 303 19.23 13.68 -4.68
N SER A 304 19.46 14.98 -4.51
CA SER A 304 20.18 15.80 -5.47
C SER A 304 21.65 15.42 -5.49
N GLN A 305 22.25 15.44 -6.69
CA GLN A 305 23.70 15.30 -6.85
C GLN A 305 24.39 16.65 -7.07
N ILE A 306 23.60 17.71 -7.18
CA ILE A 306 24.09 19.08 -7.48
C ILE A 306 24.25 19.87 -6.19
N LYS A 307 23.38 19.60 -5.19
CA LYS A 307 23.37 20.25 -3.87
C LYS A 307 23.09 19.26 -2.77
N PRO A 308 23.47 19.57 -1.51
CA PRO A 308 23.20 18.71 -0.35
C PRO A 308 21.71 18.78 0.06
N GLU A 309 20.83 18.31 -0.80
CA GLU A 309 19.38 18.42 -0.62
C GLU A 309 18.65 17.18 -1.17
N TRP A 310 17.45 16.92 -0.65
CA TRP A 310 16.47 16.04 -1.25
C TRP A 310 15.41 16.82 -2.00
N VAL A 311 14.97 16.27 -3.11
CA VAL A 311 13.79 16.72 -3.86
C VAL A 311 12.63 15.82 -3.48
N ILE A 312 11.60 16.38 -2.84
CA ILE A 312 10.43 15.65 -2.31
C ILE A 312 9.19 16.12 -3.04
N ASN A 313 8.53 15.20 -3.75
CA ASN A 313 7.27 15.49 -4.44
C ASN A 313 6.07 15.24 -3.53
N ILE A 314 5.22 16.25 -3.36
CA ILE A 314 3.97 16.18 -2.62
C ILE A 314 2.81 16.08 -3.60
N LYS A 315 2.01 15.04 -3.46
CA LYS A 315 1.08 14.62 -4.50
C LYS A 315 -0.14 15.52 -4.64
N GLU A 316 -0.79 15.87 -3.55
CA GLU A 316 -2.08 16.58 -3.57
C GLU A 316 -1.93 18.09 -3.64
N THR A 317 -0.84 18.63 -3.11
CA THR A 317 -0.59 20.08 -3.11
C THR A 317 0.10 20.58 -4.38
N GLY A 318 0.54 19.68 -5.27
CA GLY A 318 1.30 20.03 -6.47
C GLY A 318 2.67 20.64 -6.19
N GLN A 319 3.19 20.48 -4.96
CA GLN A 319 4.45 21.08 -4.52
C GLN A 319 5.62 20.12 -4.67
N ILE A 320 6.78 20.71 -4.94
CA ILE A 320 8.08 20.07 -4.82
C ILE A 320 8.83 20.78 -3.70
N LEU A 321 9.21 20.02 -2.68
CA LEU A 321 10.02 20.54 -1.57
C LEU A 321 11.50 20.28 -1.87
N LEU A 322 12.34 21.28 -1.68
CA LEU A 322 13.80 21.16 -1.60
C LEU A 322 14.16 21.18 -0.11
N VAL A 323 14.79 20.11 0.37
CA VAL A 323 15.10 19.92 1.78
C VAL A 323 16.59 19.70 1.96
N ASP A 324 17.27 20.68 2.50
CA ASP A 324 18.71 20.61 2.82
C ASP A 324 19.00 19.57 3.91
N TYR A 325 20.18 18.90 3.86
CA TYR A 325 20.64 17.93 4.86
C TYR A 325 22.04 18.16 5.39
#